data_8cefb3008d65a4a6c0b0860c629e7e27
#
_entry.id   8cefb3008d65a4a6c0b0860c629e7e27
#
_cell.length_a   1.000
_cell.length_b   1.000
_cell.length_c   1.000
_cell.angle_alpha   90.00
_cell.angle_beta   90.00
_cell.angle_gamma   90.00
#
_symmetry.space_group_name_H-M   'P 1'
#
loop_
_entity.id
_entity.type
_entity.pdbx_description
1 polymer ?
#
loop_
_entity_poly.entity_id
_entity_poly.type
_entity_poly.pdbx_seq_one_letter_code
_entity_poly.pdbx_strand_id
1 'polypeptide(L)'
;MTAEGAFPLGAATTTIMIIRGINPIFATLGGFVAGMLAGAVSGFMHTKMKIPALLTGIITLTGLYSVNLLVLGSANVSLSGHNTLVTMVTGLGLSKLNGVILLGLIFVSLVVFMLVVLLNTQVGLALRATGDNLAMGEANGIKVDRMKILGYMISNGLIALSGALLAQNNGYADMNMGTGTIVNGLAAIILAEVIVKYLPLGKRLWSIVVGAVLYRLVLVIILAMNVDAQMLKLASAILLAIILYVPEVRQKLKIRPNKSLTPGGDK
;
A
#
# COMPACT_ATOMS: atom_id res chain seq x y z
N MET A 1 4.34 -5.15 7.79
CA MET A 1 3.46 -5.70 8.84
C MET A 1 2.55 -4.65 9.45
N THR A 2 2.99 -3.41 9.71
CA THR A 2 2.09 -2.32 10.17
C THR A 2 0.92 -2.05 9.22
N ALA A 3 1.10 -2.28 7.93
CA ALA A 3 0.08 -2.09 6.90
C ALA A 3 -1.23 -2.85 7.17
N GLU A 4 -1.13 -4.11 7.62
CA GLU A 4 -2.30 -4.94 7.91
C GLU A 4 -3.11 -4.45 9.12
N GLY A 5 -2.47 -3.71 10.04
CA GLY A 5 -3.14 -3.05 11.16
C GLY A 5 -3.68 -1.66 10.81
N ALA A 6 -2.93 -0.88 10.01
CA ALA A 6 -3.32 0.47 9.62
C ALA A 6 -4.49 0.50 8.62
N PHE A 7 -4.60 -0.52 7.77
CA PHE A 7 -5.68 -0.62 6.80
C PHE A 7 -7.07 -0.71 7.47
N PRO A 8 -7.33 -1.67 8.39
CA PRO A 8 -8.59 -1.71 9.12
C PRO A 8 -8.76 -0.51 10.07
N LEU A 9 -7.69 0.13 10.56
CA LEU A 9 -7.80 1.36 11.35
C LEU A 9 -8.45 2.48 10.54
N GLY A 10 -8.01 2.68 9.29
CA GLY A 10 -8.62 3.64 8.39
C GLY A 10 -10.08 3.32 8.09
N ALA A 11 -10.39 2.04 7.84
CA ALA A 11 -11.76 1.56 7.65
C ALA A 11 -12.62 1.83 8.90
N ALA A 12 -12.13 1.47 10.09
CA ALA A 12 -12.81 1.61 11.37
C ALA A 12 -13.14 3.07 11.70
N THR A 13 -12.12 3.92 11.68
CA THR A 13 -12.29 5.35 12.00
C THR A 13 -13.24 6.04 11.04
N THR A 14 -13.11 5.79 9.75
CA THR A 14 -14.00 6.37 8.73
C THR A 14 -15.44 5.88 8.92
N THR A 15 -15.63 4.58 9.14
CA THR A 15 -16.96 3.99 9.36
C THR A 15 -17.68 4.61 10.56
N ILE A 16 -17.01 4.71 11.70
CA ILE A 16 -17.60 5.29 12.90
C ILE A 16 -17.90 6.80 12.73
N MET A 17 -17.03 7.53 12.04
CA MET A 17 -17.27 8.95 11.74
C MET A 17 -18.50 9.12 10.83
N ILE A 18 -18.69 8.27 9.82
CA ILE A 18 -19.86 8.31 8.94
C ILE A 18 -21.14 7.96 9.71
N ILE A 19 -21.12 6.94 10.57
CA ILE A 19 -22.27 6.55 11.40
C ILE A 19 -22.67 7.69 12.35
N ARG A 20 -21.71 8.48 12.84
CA ARG A 20 -21.96 9.67 13.65
C ARG A 20 -22.45 10.88 12.84
N GLY A 21 -22.70 10.72 11.54
CA GLY A 21 -23.24 11.78 10.68
C GLY A 21 -22.18 12.75 10.13
N ILE A 22 -20.89 12.46 10.27
CA ILE A 22 -19.83 13.29 9.69
C ILE A 22 -19.78 13.06 8.17
N ASN A 23 -19.57 14.13 7.41
CA ASN A 23 -19.46 14.05 5.95
C ASN A 23 -18.40 13.02 5.53
N PRO A 24 -18.68 12.13 4.57
CA PRO A 24 -17.78 11.08 4.12
C PRO A 24 -16.38 11.55 3.71
N ILE A 25 -16.25 12.76 3.15
CA ILE A 25 -14.96 13.34 2.78
C ILE A 25 -14.09 13.58 4.04
N PHE A 26 -14.67 14.23 5.06
CA PHE A 26 -13.95 14.49 6.32
C PHE A 26 -13.70 13.20 7.10
N ALA A 27 -14.62 12.23 7.03
CA ALA A 27 -14.43 10.91 7.62
C ALA A 27 -13.25 10.16 6.97
N THR A 28 -13.12 10.24 5.66
CA THR A 28 -12.00 9.63 4.93
C THR A 28 -10.65 10.29 5.30
N LEU A 29 -10.64 11.61 5.44
CA LEU A 29 -9.45 12.32 5.93
C LEU A 29 -9.15 11.96 7.39
N GLY A 30 -10.17 11.76 8.24
CA GLY A 30 -10.01 11.26 9.60
C GLY A 30 -9.33 9.89 9.64
N GLY A 31 -9.74 8.97 8.76
CA GLY A 31 -9.07 7.68 8.58
C GLY A 31 -7.60 7.81 8.17
N PHE A 32 -7.29 8.71 7.23
CA PHE A 32 -5.92 9.01 6.83
C PHE A 32 -5.07 9.51 8.00
N VAL A 33 -5.58 10.47 8.77
CA VAL A 33 -4.88 11.03 9.95
C VAL A 33 -4.67 9.97 11.03
N ALA A 34 -5.66 9.11 11.29
CA ALA A 34 -5.52 8.00 12.23
C ALA A 34 -4.39 7.05 11.81
N GLY A 35 -4.29 6.74 10.52
CA GLY A 35 -3.17 5.97 9.97
C GLY A 35 -1.82 6.67 10.12
N MET A 36 -1.76 8.00 9.90
CA MET A 36 -0.53 8.78 10.14
C MET A 36 -0.08 8.71 11.60
N LEU A 37 -1.01 8.80 12.55
CA LEU A 37 -0.72 8.68 13.98
C LEU A 37 -0.18 7.29 14.33
N ALA A 38 -0.80 6.22 13.82
CA ALA A 38 -0.29 4.86 13.97
C ALA A 38 1.11 4.71 13.38
N GLY A 39 1.36 5.33 12.22
CA GLY A 39 2.68 5.39 11.60
C GLY A 39 3.70 6.17 12.44
N ALA A 40 3.29 7.26 13.08
CA ALA A 40 4.14 8.02 13.98
C ALA A 40 4.59 7.18 15.18
N VAL A 41 3.66 6.44 15.80
CA VAL A 41 3.96 5.52 16.91
C VAL A 41 4.97 4.45 16.47
N SER A 42 4.71 3.80 15.32
CA SER A 42 5.63 2.80 14.76
C SER A 42 7.00 3.39 14.45
N GLY A 43 7.04 4.56 13.82
CA GLY A 43 8.28 5.27 13.51
C GLY A 43 9.06 5.66 14.77
N PHE A 44 8.38 6.12 15.80
CA PHE A 44 8.99 6.43 17.10
C PHE A 44 9.61 5.20 17.76
N MET A 45 8.88 4.08 17.79
CA MET A 45 9.39 2.81 18.35
C MET A 45 10.63 2.34 17.59
N HIS A 46 10.63 2.43 16.27
CA HIS A 46 11.78 2.03 15.46
C HIS A 46 12.98 2.94 15.63
N THR A 47 12.79 4.26 15.68
CA THR A 47 13.90 5.22 15.69
C THR A 47 14.41 5.53 17.10
N LYS A 48 13.52 5.86 18.03
CA LYS A 48 13.88 6.28 19.39
C LYS A 48 14.09 5.12 20.34
N MET A 49 13.25 4.09 20.26
CA MET A 49 13.40 2.89 21.07
C MET A 49 14.36 1.87 20.43
N LYS A 50 14.86 2.15 19.20
CA LYS A 50 15.81 1.30 18.44
C LYS A 50 15.31 -0.15 18.24
N ILE A 51 13.99 -0.35 18.26
CA ILE A 51 13.40 -1.66 18.01
C ILE A 51 13.56 -2.02 16.51
N PRO A 52 14.00 -3.23 16.17
CA PRO A 52 14.10 -3.66 14.78
C PRO A 52 12.77 -3.46 14.02
N ALA A 53 12.84 -3.04 12.76
CA ALA A 53 11.66 -2.68 11.95
C ALA A 53 10.62 -3.80 11.86
N LEU A 54 11.06 -5.07 11.79
CA LEU A 54 10.18 -6.23 11.76
C LEU A 54 9.38 -6.37 13.06
N LEU A 55 10.06 -6.28 14.21
CA LEU A 55 9.42 -6.38 15.54
C LEU A 55 8.48 -5.20 15.78
N THR A 56 8.90 -3.98 15.42
CA THR A 56 8.04 -2.80 15.47
C THR A 56 6.74 -3.04 14.67
N GLY A 57 6.86 -3.65 13.49
CA GLY A 57 5.71 -3.98 12.66
C GLY A 57 4.74 -4.95 13.33
N ILE A 58 5.25 -5.99 13.98
CA ILE A 58 4.44 -6.99 14.69
C ILE A 58 3.76 -6.37 15.93
N ILE A 59 4.52 -5.61 16.73
CA ILE A 59 3.99 -4.94 17.93
C ILE A 59 2.86 -3.97 17.54
N THR A 60 3.09 -3.17 16.50
CA THR A 60 2.09 -2.21 16.03
C THR A 60 0.85 -2.92 15.49
N LEU A 61 1.02 -4.01 14.74
CA LEU A 61 -0.10 -4.80 14.22
C LEU A 61 -0.99 -5.33 15.33
N THR A 62 -0.39 -5.95 16.35
CA THR A 62 -1.12 -6.48 17.52
C THR A 62 -1.77 -5.37 18.34
N GLY A 63 -1.09 -4.25 18.55
CA GLY A 63 -1.66 -3.10 19.24
C GLY A 63 -2.83 -2.47 18.48
N LEU A 64 -2.69 -2.29 17.17
CA LEU A 64 -3.74 -1.75 16.31
C LEU A 64 -4.96 -2.68 16.22
N TYR A 65 -4.80 -3.99 16.35
CA TYR A 65 -5.93 -4.90 16.40
C TYR A 65 -6.89 -4.52 17.55
N SER A 66 -6.36 -4.31 18.76
CA SER A 66 -7.16 -3.91 19.92
C SER A 66 -7.75 -2.50 19.74
N VAL A 67 -6.98 -1.55 19.20
CA VAL A 67 -7.46 -0.19 18.91
C VAL A 67 -8.61 -0.23 17.90
N ASN A 68 -8.47 -1.01 16.84
CA ASN A 68 -9.51 -1.16 15.82
C ASN A 68 -10.81 -1.73 16.42
N LEU A 69 -10.68 -2.73 17.29
CA LEU A 69 -11.84 -3.31 17.98
C LEU A 69 -12.51 -2.30 18.90
N LEU A 70 -11.74 -1.50 19.65
CA LEU A 70 -12.26 -0.44 20.49
C LEU A 70 -12.97 0.66 19.68
N VAL A 71 -12.43 1.02 18.53
CA VAL A 71 -13.01 2.04 17.64
C VAL A 71 -14.29 1.53 17.01
N LEU A 72 -14.29 0.30 16.46
CA LEU A 72 -15.47 -0.30 15.81
C LEU A 72 -16.53 -0.74 16.81
N GLY A 73 -16.14 -1.15 18.02
CA GLY A 73 -17.04 -1.73 19.02
C GLY A 73 -17.49 -3.16 18.71
N SER A 74 -17.21 -3.68 17.51
CA SER A 74 -17.50 -5.05 17.07
C SER A 74 -16.54 -5.49 15.97
N ALA A 75 -16.51 -6.78 15.64
CA ALA A 75 -15.61 -7.31 14.61
C ALA A 75 -15.97 -6.82 13.19
N ASN A 76 -17.24 -6.53 12.95
CA ASN A 76 -17.76 -6.03 11.68
C ASN A 76 -18.85 -5.00 11.93
N VAL A 77 -18.83 -3.89 11.18
CA VAL A 77 -19.81 -2.80 11.27
C VAL A 77 -20.30 -2.45 9.88
N SER A 78 -21.61 -2.49 9.68
CA SER A 78 -22.24 -2.13 8.40
C SER A 78 -22.43 -0.62 8.27
N LEU A 79 -22.19 -0.11 7.07
CA LEU A 79 -22.49 1.27 6.63
C LEU A 79 -23.84 1.38 5.90
N SER A 80 -24.63 0.30 5.90
CA SER A 80 -25.93 0.28 5.20
C SER A 80 -26.83 1.39 5.74
N GLY A 81 -27.44 2.15 4.85
CA GLY A 81 -28.29 3.29 5.21
C GLY A 81 -27.56 4.61 5.48
N HIS A 82 -26.23 4.63 5.42
CA HIS A 82 -25.46 5.87 5.59
C HIS A 82 -24.89 6.38 4.27
N ASN A 83 -24.77 7.71 4.15
CA ASN A 83 -24.17 8.33 2.99
C ASN A 83 -22.67 8.08 2.96
N THR A 84 -22.19 7.44 1.89
CA THR A 84 -20.78 7.20 1.61
C THR A 84 -20.33 8.03 0.41
N LEU A 85 -19.03 8.10 0.14
CA LEU A 85 -18.53 8.73 -1.10
C LEU A 85 -19.13 8.07 -2.35
N VAL A 86 -19.34 6.75 -2.31
CA VAL A 86 -19.93 6.01 -3.41
C VAL A 86 -21.39 6.42 -3.62
N THR A 87 -22.17 6.52 -2.53
CA THR A 87 -23.58 6.96 -2.63
C THR A 87 -23.72 8.41 -3.07
N MET A 88 -22.77 9.28 -2.69
CA MET A 88 -22.74 10.67 -3.15
C MET A 88 -22.56 10.76 -4.68
N VAL A 89 -21.64 9.96 -5.25
CA VAL A 89 -21.37 9.97 -6.69
C VAL A 89 -22.48 9.27 -7.47
N THR A 90 -23.06 8.20 -6.95
CA THR A 90 -24.22 7.56 -7.58
C THR A 90 -25.48 8.44 -7.55
N GLY A 91 -25.62 9.30 -6.55
CA GLY A 91 -26.65 10.33 -6.48
C GLY A 91 -26.60 11.38 -7.60
N LEU A 92 -25.45 11.50 -8.28
CA LEU A 92 -25.28 12.35 -9.49
C LEU A 92 -25.77 11.69 -10.80
N GLY A 93 -26.46 10.55 -10.72
CA GLY A 93 -27.02 9.84 -11.88
C GLY A 93 -26.05 8.84 -12.52
N LEU A 94 -24.90 8.56 -11.91
CA LEU A 94 -23.95 7.56 -12.38
C LEU A 94 -24.32 6.15 -11.86
N SER A 95 -24.11 5.12 -12.69
CA SER A 95 -24.21 3.74 -12.23
C SER A 95 -23.16 3.48 -11.12
N LYS A 96 -23.46 2.58 -10.18
CA LYS A 96 -22.56 2.25 -9.07
C LYS A 96 -21.15 1.89 -9.56
N LEU A 97 -21.05 1.12 -10.66
CA LEU A 97 -19.77 0.71 -11.25
C LEU A 97 -18.97 1.92 -11.73
N ASN A 98 -19.58 2.79 -12.52
CA ASN A 98 -18.93 3.98 -13.06
C ASN A 98 -18.54 4.97 -11.95
N GLY A 99 -19.38 5.12 -10.92
CA GLY A 99 -19.10 5.94 -9.74
C GLY A 99 -17.87 5.48 -8.98
N VAL A 100 -17.76 4.18 -8.74
CA VAL A 100 -16.59 3.60 -8.05
C VAL A 100 -15.31 3.75 -8.86
N ILE A 101 -15.38 3.52 -10.18
CA ILE A 101 -14.21 3.69 -11.07
C ILE A 101 -13.77 5.15 -11.08
N LEU A 102 -14.69 6.09 -11.21
CA LEU A 102 -14.41 7.51 -11.22
C LEU A 102 -13.75 7.97 -9.90
N LEU A 103 -14.33 7.58 -8.75
CA LEU A 103 -13.76 7.86 -7.44
C LEU A 103 -12.35 7.27 -7.29
N GLY A 104 -12.17 6.01 -7.66
CA GLY A 104 -10.87 5.34 -7.60
C GLY A 104 -9.83 6.10 -8.43
N LEU A 105 -10.18 6.51 -9.66
CA LEU A 105 -9.29 7.22 -10.55
C LEU A 105 -8.93 8.62 -10.02
N ILE A 106 -9.90 9.35 -9.44
CA ILE A 106 -9.68 10.65 -8.82
C ILE A 106 -8.73 10.52 -7.62
N PHE A 107 -9.01 9.59 -6.68
CA PHE A 107 -8.18 9.43 -5.49
C PHE A 107 -6.78 8.93 -5.84
N VAL A 108 -6.63 7.97 -6.75
CA VAL A 108 -5.32 7.48 -7.20
C VAL A 108 -4.52 8.60 -7.86
N SER A 109 -5.13 9.37 -8.76
CA SER A 109 -4.45 10.48 -9.44
C SER A 109 -4.04 11.56 -8.44
N LEU A 110 -4.90 11.90 -7.49
CA LEU A 110 -4.62 12.88 -6.45
C LEU A 110 -3.47 12.42 -5.54
N VAL A 111 -3.48 11.17 -5.10
CA VAL A 111 -2.41 10.59 -4.26
C VAL A 111 -1.10 10.53 -5.02
N VAL A 112 -1.09 10.07 -6.27
CA VAL A 112 0.12 10.03 -7.10
C VAL A 112 0.66 11.44 -7.32
N PHE A 113 -0.19 12.42 -7.65
CA PHE A 113 0.21 13.80 -7.80
C PHE A 113 0.81 14.37 -6.51
N MET A 114 0.14 14.17 -5.37
CA MET A 114 0.61 14.63 -4.05
C MET A 114 1.97 13.99 -3.70
N LEU A 115 2.15 12.68 -3.96
CA LEU A 115 3.42 12.00 -3.74
C LEU A 115 4.53 12.51 -4.66
N VAL A 116 4.25 12.76 -5.94
CA VAL A 116 5.24 13.32 -6.88
C VAL A 116 5.68 14.70 -6.40
N VAL A 117 4.75 15.57 -6.02
CA VAL A 117 5.07 16.90 -5.50
C VAL A 117 5.90 16.76 -4.22
N LEU A 118 5.44 15.98 -3.25
CA LEU A 118 6.10 15.79 -1.97
C LEU A 118 7.53 15.24 -2.13
N LEU A 119 7.72 14.21 -2.96
CA LEU A 119 9.02 13.58 -3.18
C LEU A 119 10.01 14.43 -3.97
N ASN A 120 9.55 15.50 -4.64
CA ASN A 120 10.39 16.49 -5.29
C ASN A 120 10.72 17.72 -4.40
N THR A 121 10.11 17.80 -3.19
CA THR A 121 10.48 18.83 -2.20
C THR A 121 11.80 18.47 -1.51
N GLN A 122 12.39 19.44 -0.79
CA GLN A 122 13.60 19.20 0.02
C GLN A 122 13.40 18.08 1.03
N VAL A 123 12.21 18.01 1.66
CA VAL A 123 11.85 16.95 2.61
C VAL A 123 11.78 15.59 1.91
N GLY A 124 11.18 15.53 0.72
CA GLY A 124 11.10 14.32 -0.07
C GLY A 124 12.46 13.84 -0.57
N LEU A 125 13.34 14.75 -0.99
CA LEU A 125 14.73 14.42 -1.36
C LEU A 125 15.49 13.86 -0.15
N ALA A 126 15.36 14.48 1.04
CA ALA A 126 15.96 13.98 2.28
C ALA A 126 15.42 12.59 2.66
N LEU A 127 14.11 12.36 2.46
CA LEU A 127 13.48 11.06 2.70
C LEU A 127 14.05 9.97 1.77
N ARG A 128 14.22 10.28 0.49
CA ARG A 128 14.82 9.37 -0.50
C ARG A 128 16.29 9.09 -0.20
N ALA A 129 17.09 10.13 0.08
CA ALA A 129 18.48 9.97 0.47
C ALA A 129 18.64 9.08 1.72
N THR A 130 17.73 9.24 2.71
CA THR A 130 17.69 8.37 3.89
C THR A 130 17.36 6.92 3.55
N GLY A 131 16.50 6.70 2.55
CA GLY A 131 16.16 5.34 2.07
C GLY A 131 17.28 4.68 1.30
N ASP A 132 18.03 5.44 0.52
CA ASP A 132 19.12 4.93 -0.32
C ASP A 132 20.39 4.59 0.50
N ASN A 133 20.82 5.52 1.37
CA ASN A 133 22.00 5.31 2.22
C ASN A 133 21.93 6.16 3.51
N LEU A 134 21.75 5.50 4.64
CA LEU A 134 21.64 6.14 5.95
C LEU A 134 22.89 6.93 6.34
N ALA A 135 24.07 6.32 6.17
CA ALA A 135 25.35 6.94 6.55
C ALA A 135 25.63 8.19 5.72
N MET A 136 25.34 8.14 4.42
CA MET A 136 25.46 9.30 3.53
C MET A 136 24.45 10.42 3.92
N GLY A 137 23.23 10.04 4.29
CA GLY A 137 22.22 10.99 4.77
C GLY A 137 22.70 11.73 6.02
N GLU A 138 23.22 11.02 7.02
CA GLU A 138 23.75 11.59 8.25
C GLU A 138 24.96 12.51 7.99
N ALA A 139 25.89 12.08 7.11
CA ALA A 139 27.06 12.86 6.73
C ALA A 139 26.68 14.19 6.05
N ASN A 140 25.53 14.25 5.35
CA ASN A 140 24.97 15.46 4.75
C ASN A 140 24.06 16.27 5.72
N GLY A 141 24.08 15.96 7.02
CA GLY A 141 23.31 16.69 8.04
C GLY A 141 21.81 16.41 8.05
N ILE A 142 21.34 15.38 7.35
CA ILE A 142 19.93 14.98 7.36
C ILE A 142 19.61 14.33 8.71
N LYS A 143 18.53 14.80 9.35
CA LYS A 143 18.00 14.18 10.59
C LYS A 143 17.26 12.87 10.23
N VAL A 144 18.00 11.80 10.02
CA VAL A 144 17.54 10.48 9.54
C VAL A 144 16.36 9.95 10.37
N ASP A 145 16.40 10.07 11.71
CA ASP A 145 15.30 9.65 12.58
C ASP A 145 13.97 10.31 12.21
N ARG A 146 13.99 11.63 11.98
CA ARG A 146 12.77 12.38 11.60
C ARG A 146 12.26 11.95 10.25
N MET A 147 13.15 11.71 9.29
CA MET A 147 12.78 11.24 7.95
C MET A 147 12.17 9.85 8.01
N LYS A 148 12.71 8.95 8.83
CA LYS A 148 12.11 7.62 9.06
C LYS A 148 10.69 7.73 9.63
N ILE A 149 10.50 8.54 10.69
CA ILE A 149 9.16 8.74 11.28
C ILE A 149 8.19 9.29 10.24
N LEU A 150 8.58 10.32 9.46
CA LEU A 150 7.75 10.86 8.39
C LEU A 150 7.39 9.80 7.34
N GLY A 151 8.34 8.95 6.95
CA GLY A 151 8.08 7.85 6.03
C GLY A 151 7.05 6.86 6.58
N TYR A 152 7.16 6.49 7.86
CA TYR A 152 6.16 5.65 8.53
C TYR A 152 4.78 6.31 8.60
N MET A 153 4.72 7.62 8.89
CA MET A 153 3.47 8.39 8.93
C MET A 153 2.78 8.41 7.57
N ILE A 154 3.51 8.78 6.52
CA ILE A 154 2.94 8.91 5.17
C ILE A 154 2.48 7.54 4.67
N SER A 155 3.30 6.49 4.81
CA SER A 155 2.95 5.16 4.32
C SER A 155 1.74 4.58 5.02
N ASN A 156 1.69 4.62 6.35
CA ASN A 156 0.54 4.11 7.10
C ASN A 156 -0.72 4.97 6.91
N GLY A 157 -0.56 6.29 6.74
CA GLY A 157 -1.66 7.18 6.38
C GLY A 157 -2.31 6.80 5.03
N LEU A 158 -1.50 6.58 3.99
CA LEU A 158 -2.00 6.16 2.68
C LEU A 158 -2.64 4.78 2.70
N ILE A 159 -2.09 3.85 3.49
CA ILE A 159 -2.68 2.52 3.69
C ILE A 159 -4.04 2.64 4.38
N ALA A 160 -4.14 3.46 5.43
CA ALA A 160 -5.40 3.71 6.12
C ALA A 160 -6.42 4.42 5.21
N LEU A 161 -5.98 5.36 4.36
CA LEU A 161 -6.82 5.99 3.34
C LEU A 161 -7.42 4.94 2.38
N SER A 162 -6.63 3.97 1.94
CA SER A 162 -7.13 2.90 1.08
C SER A 162 -8.15 2.01 1.79
N GLY A 163 -7.93 1.72 3.08
CA GLY A 163 -8.90 1.01 3.93
C GLY A 163 -10.21 1.77 4.09
N ALA A 164 -10.13 3.09 4.32
CA ALA A 164 -11.28 3.99 4.39
C ALA A 164 -12.13 3.99 3.12
N LEU A 165 -11.49 4.04 1.95
CA LEU A 165 -12.17 4.00 0.66
C LEU A 165 -12.79 2.63 0.37
N LEU A 166 -12.07 1.55 0.72
CA LEU A 166 -12.58 0.20 0.52
C LEU A 166 -13.78 -0.09 1.41
N ALA A 167 -13.79 0.34 2.68
CA ALA A 167 -14.93 0.18 3.58
C ALA A 167 -16.18 0.89 3.04
N GLN A 168 -16.04 2.09 2.51
CA GLN A 168 -17.14 2.84 1.89
C GLN A 168 -17.65 2.18 0.60
N ASN A 169 -16.75 1.57 -0.19
CA ASN A 169 -17.15 0.83 -1.40
C ASN A 169 -17.87 -0.47 -1.07
N ASN A 170 -17.38 -1.21 -0.08
CA ASN A 170 -17.97 -2.48 0.36
C ASN A 170 -19.27 -2.29 1.14
N GLY A 171 -19.45 -1.11 1.77
CA GLY A 171 -20.58 -0.83 2.64
C GLY A 171 -20.46 -1.42 4.04
N TYR A 172 -19.26 -1.85 4.45
CA TYR A 172 -18.96 -2.34 5.79
C TYR A 172 -17.45 -2.21 6.09
N ALA A 173 -17.11 -2.16 7.38
CA ALA A 173 -15.75 -2.31 7.88
C ALA A 173 -15.63 -3.60 8.68
N ASP A 174 -14.56 -4.34 8.44
CA ASP A 174 -14.22 -5.60 9.11
C ASP A 174 -12.78 -5.56 9.63
N MET A 175 -12.54 -6.16 10.79
CA MET A 175 -11.22 -6.22 11.43
C MET A 175 -10.16 -6.92 10.57
N ASN A 176 -10.59 -7.90 9.78
CA ASN A 176 -9.70 -8.74 8.97
C ASN A 176 -9.48 -8.20 7.54
N MET A 177 -10.04 -7.03 7.20
CA MET A 177 -9.88 -6.42 5.86
C MET A 177 -8.40 -6.20 5.48
N GLY A 178 -7.54 -5.98 6.48
CA GLY A 178 -6.11 -5.76 6.29
C GLY A 178 -5.31 -7.02 5.98
N THR A 179 -5.85 -8.21 6.24
CA THR A 179 -5.11 -9.47 6.12
C THR A 179 -4.71 -9.75 4.67
N GLY A 180 -3.41 -9.90 4.43
CA GLY A 180 -2.85 -10.18 3.10
C GLY A 180 -2.65 -8.92 2.22
N THR A 181 -2.95 -7.72 2.70
CA THR A 181 -2.73 -6.50 1.93
C THR A 181 -1.27 -6.25 1.58
N ILE A 182 -0.34 -6.67 2.46
CA ILE A 182 1.10 -6.60 2.20
C ILE A 182 1.47 -7.46 1.01
N VAL A 183 0.97 -8.70 0.96
CA VAL A 183 1.25 -9.66 -0.11
C VAL A 183 0.75 -9.10 -1.45
N ASN A 184 -0.49 -8.60 -1.47
CA ASN A 184 -1.09 -7.99 -2.65
C ASN A 184 -0.31 -6.75 -3.13
N GLY A 185 0.11 -5.89 -2.20
CA GLY A 185 0.90 -4.70 -2.49
C GLY A 185 2.28 -5.03 -3.06
N LEU A 186 2.99 -5.98 -2.45
CA LEU A 186 4.31 -6.42 -2.94
C LEU A 186 4.19 -7.06 -4.33
N ALA A 187 3.19 -7.92 -4.54
CA ALA A 187 2.96 -8.53 -5.85
C ALA A 187 2.72 -7.47 -6.94
N ALA A 188 1.91 -6.46 -6.65
CA ALA A 188 1.64 -5.36 -7.57
C ALA A 188 2.90 -4.56 -7.92
N ILE A 189 3.74 -4.24 -6.94
CA ILE A 189 5.00 -3.50 -7.13
C ILE A 189 5.98 -4.33 -7.98
N ILE A 190 6.16 -5.60 -7.65
CA ILE A 190 7.11 -6.48 -8.37
C ILE A 190 6.64 -6.68 -9.81
N LEU A 191 5.33 -6.88 -10.03
CA LEU A 191 4.77 -6.98 -11.36
C LEU A 191 5.03 -5.71 -12.19
N ALA A 192 4.87 -4.53 -11.59
CA ALA A 192 5.19 -3.27 -12.21
C ALA A 192 6.67 -3.16 -12.59
N GLU A 193 7.59 -3.56 -11.70
CA GLU A 193 9.03 -3.51 -11.92
C GLU A 193 9.52 -4.51 -12.99
N VAL A 194 8.84 -5.67 -13.10
CA VAL A 194 9.14 -6.67 -14.15
C VAL A 194 8.77 -6.14 -15.53
N ILE A 195 7.66 -5.41 -15.63
CA ILE A 195 7.15 -4.88 -16.91
C ILE A 195 7.94 -3.66 -17.35
N VAL A 196 8.22 -2.74 -16.42
CA VAL A 196 8.81 -1.44 -16.75
C VAL A 196 10.02 -1.16 -15.88
N LYS A 197 11.21 -1.17 -16.49
CA LYS A 197 12.50 -0.85 -15.87
C LYS A 197 12.89 0.60 -16.18
N TYR A 198 13.57 1.26 -15.22
CA TYR A 198 14.25 2.57 -15.42
C TYR A 198 13.31 3.73 -15.81
N LEU A 199 12.23 3.95 -15.06
CA LEU A 199 11.37 5.13 -15.22
C LEU A 199 11.75 6.26 -14.24
N PRO A 200 11.57 7.54 -14.64
CA PRO A 200 11.58 8.66 -13.71
C PRO A 200 10.46 8.51 -12.67
N LEU A 201 10.65 9.14 -11.51
CA LEU A 201 9.83 8.95 -10.30
C LEU A 201 8.31 8.99 -10.57
N GLY A 202 7.82 9.99 -11.29
CA GLY A 202 6.38 10.12 -11.56
C GLY A 202 5.84 8.98 -12.41
N LYS A 203 6.56 8.58 -13.47
CA LYS A 203 6.17 7.44 -14.31
C LYS A 203 6.28 6.11 -13.56
N ARG A 204 7.22 5.98 -12.62
CA ARG A 204 7.37 4.81 -11.76
C ARG A 204 6.16 4.64 -10.80
N LEU A 205 5.64 5.72 -10.23
CA LEU A 205 4.42 5.66 -9.42
C LEU A 205 3.20 5.22 -10.23
N TRP A 206 3.05 5.73 -11.46
CA TRP A 206 1.99 5.28 -12.37
C TRP A 206 2.15 3.81 -12.80
N SER A 207 3.37 3.34 -13.01
CA SER A 207 3.60 1.92 -13.34
C SER A 207 3.15 0.98 -12.21
N ILE A 208 3.29 1.41 -10.94
CA ILE A 208 2.79 0.64 -9.79
C ILE A 208 1.25 0.53 -9.82
N VAL A 209 0.57 1.61 -10.22
CA VAL A 209 -0.90 1.58 -10.39
C VAL A 209 -1.30 0.57 -11.48
N VAL A 210 -0.61 0.59 -12.61
CA VAL A 210 -0.83 -0.39 -13.70
C VAL A 210 -0.53 -1.81 -13.22
N GLY A 211 0.56 -2.02 -12.47
CA GLY A 211 0.90 -3.30 -11.86
C GLY A 211 -0.19 -3.82 -10.91
N ALA A 212 -0.77 -2.93 -10.10
CA ALA A 212 -1.88 -3.28 -9.21
C ALA A 212 -3.15 -3.69 -9.98
N VAL A 213 -3.47 -2.99 -11.06
CA VAL A 213 -4.60 -3.35 -11.94
C VAL A 213 -4.36 -4.70 -12.60
N LEU A 214 -3.18 -4.92 -13.16
CA LEU A 214 -2.82 -6.21 -13.79
C LEU A 214 -2.86 -7.37 -12.79
N TYR A 215 -2.31 -7.17 -11.60
CA TYR A 215 -2.39 -8.17 -10.53
C TYR A 215 -3.84 -8.51 -10.18
N ARG A 216 -4.70 -7.48 -10.08
CA ARG A 216 -6.12 -7.69 -9.80
C ARG A 216 -6.84 -8.41 -10.94
N LEU A 217 -6.50 -8.10 -12.20
CA LEU A 217 -7.05 -8.82 -13.36
C LEU A 217 -6.69 -10.30 -13.35
N VAL A 218 -5.45 -10.66 -13.01
CA VAL A 218 -5.03 -12.06 -12.88
C VAL A 218 -5.86 -12.77 -11.82
N LEU A 219 -6.09 -12.15 -10.65
CA LEU A 219 -6.94 -12.74 -9.61
C LEU A 219 -8.40 -12.92 -10.07
N VAL A 220 -8.94 -11.96 -10.84
CA VAL A 220 -10.29 -12.08 -11.41
C VAL A 220 -10.38 -13.23 -12.43
N ILE A 221 -9.35 -13.42 -13.25
CA ILE A 221 -9.29 -14.55 -14.20
C ILE A 221 -9.28 -15.89 -13.45
N ILE A 222 -8.50 -15.99 -12.35
CA ILE A 222 -8.47 -17.19 -11.51
C ILE A 222 -9.85 -17.48 -10.92
N LEU A 223 -10.56 -16.45 -10.43
CA LEU A 223 -11.95 -16.59 -9.97
C LEU A 223 -12.90 -17.05 -11.07
N ALA A 224 -12.74 -16.52 -12.29
CA ALA A 224 -13.57 -16.90 -13.45
C ALA A 224 -13.37 -18.37 -13.87
N MET A 225 -12.27 -19.00 -13.46
CA MET A 225 -12.02 -20.44 -13.66
C MET A 225 -12.72 -21.34 -12.63
N ASN A 226 -13.72 -20.83 -11.90
CA ASN A 226 -14.46 -21.54 -10.84
C ASN A 226 -13.61 -22.04 -9.67
N VAL A 227 -12.52 -21.32 -9.36
CA VAL A 227 -11.73 -21.56 -8.14
C VAL A 227 -12.48 -20.99 -6.95
N ASP A 228 -12.64 -21.77 -5.88
CA ASP A 228 -13.29 -21.34 -4.65
C ASP A 228 -12.65 -20.07 -4.10
N ALA A 229 -13.49 -19.13 -3.64
CA ALA A 229 -13.04 -17.88 -3.04
C ALA A 229 -12.09 -18.08 -1.83
N GLN A 230 -12.21 -19.23 -1.14
CA GLN A 230 -11.32 -19.60 -0.03
C GLN A 230 -9.90 -19.91 -0.51
N MET A 231 -9.74 -20.40 -1.75
CA MET A 231 -8.44 -20.71 -2.35
C MET A 231 -7.75 -19.50 -2.97
N LEU A 232 -8.40 -18.32 -3.02
CA LEU A 232 -7.78 -17.08 -3.54
C LEU A 232 -6.50 -16.68 -2.81
N LYS A 233 -6.44 -16.90 -1.48
CA LYS A 233 -5.23 -16.61 -0.70
C LYS A 233 -4.08 -17.53 -1.11
N LEU A 234 -4.35 -18.79 -1.36
CA LEU A 234 -3.37 -19.75 -1.85
C LEU A 234 -2.94 -19.40 -3.28
N ALA A 235 -3.88 -19.10 -4.16
CA ALA A 235 -3.61 -18.69 -5.54
C ALA A 235 -2.76 -17.41 -5.59
N SER A 236 -3.07 -16.42 -4.74
CA SER A 236 -2.27 -15.19 -4.64
C SER A 236 -0.84 -15.45 -4.16
N ALA A 237 -0.65 -16.37 -3.20
CA ALA A 237 0.67 -16.75 -2.71
C ALA A 237 1.51 -17.47 -3.78
N ILE A 238 0.90 -18.40 -4.52
CA ILE A 238 1.54 -19.10 -5.65
C ILE A 238 1.91 -18.10 -6.75
N LEU A 239 0.98 -17.21 -7.10
CA LEU A 239 1.22 -16.16 -8.09
C LEU A 239 2.40 -15.27 -7.71
N LEU A 240 2.46 -14.83 -6.43
CA LEU A 240 3.57 -14.04 -5.91
C LEU A 240 4.89 -14.80 -6.02
N ALA A 241 4.91 -16.09 -5.65
CA ALA A 241 6.11 -16.92 -5.77
C ALA A 241 6.60 -17.03 -7.22
N ILE A 242 5.68 -17.20 -8.18
CA ILE A 242 6.00 -17.23 -9.61
C ILE A 242 6.55 -15.89 -10.07
N ILE A 243 5.90 -14.77 -9.71
CA ILE A 243 6.32 -13.43 -10.10
C ILE A 243 7.72 -13.11 -9.55
N LEU A 244 8.02 -13.51 -8.31
CA LEU A 244 9.34 -13.35 -7.70
C LEU A 244 10.43 -14.21 -8.38
N TYR A 245 10.07 -15.38 -8.88
CA TYR A 245 11.01 -16.29 -9.53
C TYR A 245 11.40 -15.83 -10.95
N VAL A 246 10.52 -15.17 -11.66
CA VAL A 246 10.75 -14.70 -13.05
C VAL A 246 12.02 -13.82 -13.20
N PRO A 247 12.28 -12.79 -12.38
CA PRO A 247 13.49 -11.97 -12.51
C PRO A 247 14.77 -12.77 -12.24
N GLU A 248 14.75 -13.72 -11.31
CA GLU A 248 15.89 -14.56 -10.97
C GLU A 248 16.26 -15.50 -12.13
N VAL A 249 15.25 -16.12 -12.76
CA VAL A 249 15.44 -16.93 -13.96
C VAL A 249 16.02 -16.12 -15.10
N ARG A 250 15.51 -14.90 -15.33
CA ARG A 250 16.05 -13.99 -16.34
C ARG A 250 17.51 -13.60 -16.08
N GLN A 251 17.91 -13.41 -14.84
CA GLN A 251 19.30 -13.15 -14.49
C GLN A 251 20.18 -14.37 -14.76
N LYS A 252 19.75 -15.57 -14.37
CA LYS A 252 20.49 -16.81 -14.63
C LYS A 252 20.63 -17.13 -16.11
N LEU A 253 19.64 -16.82 -16.93
CA LEU A 253 19.69 -16.99 -18.38
C LEU A 253 20.61 -15.96 -19.08
N LYS A 254 20.77 -14.75 -18.51
CA LYS A 254 21.70 -13.72 -19.02
C LYS A 254 23.15 -13.93 -18.58
N ILE A 255 23.42 -14.71 -17.54
CA ILE A 255 24.77 -15.01 -17.01
C ILE A 255 25.34 -16.29 -17.67
N ARG A 256 25.02 -16.59 -18.91
CA ARG A 256 25.90 -17.40 -19.74
C ARG A 256 26.78 -16.45 -20.57
N PRO A 257 27.95 -15.99 -20.10
CA PRO A 257 28.93 -15.44 -20.98
C PRO A 257 29.39 -16.60 -21.86
N ASN A 258 29.31 -16.37 -23.15
CA ASN A 258 29.92 -17.19 -24.18
C ASN A 258 31.41 -17.37 -23.84
N LYS A 259 31.77 -18.46 -23.16
CA LYS A 259 33.14 -18.92 -22.98
C LYS A 259 33.51 -19.71 -24.24
N SER A 260 33.72 -18.98 -25.31
CA SER A 260 34.43 -19.53 -26.46
C SER A 260 35.21 -18.41 -27.10
N LEU A 261 36.51 -18.70 -27.28
CA LEU A 261 37.47 -17.97 -28.08
C LEU A 261 38.38 -16.97 -27.32
N THR A 262 39.31 -17.49 -26.53
CA THR A 262 40.67 -17.05 -26.65
C THR A 262 41.40 -18.05 -27.61
N PRO A 263 41.70 -17.65 -28.83
CA PRO A 263 42.68 -18.39 -29.62
C PRO A 263 44.05 -18.17 -28.96
N GLY A 264 44.77 -19.25 -28.74
CA GLY A 264 46.16 -19.18 -28.35
C GLY A 264 46.98 -18.32 -29.32
N GLY A 265 47.86 -17.53 -28.77
CA GLY A 265 48.89 -16.78 -29.46
C GLY A 265 50.21 -17.02 -28.75
N ASP A 266 50.92 -18.05 -29.21
CA ASP A 266 52.35 -18.17 -29.06
C ASP A 266 53.04 -16.90 -29.53
N LYS A 267 53.91 -16.34 -28.72
CA LYS A 267 55.32 -16.03 -28.91
C LYS A 267 55.80 -15.11 -27.80
#